data_56670c9f4f568c36951360ca97f3326c
#
_entry.id   56670c9f4f568c36951360ca97f3326c
#
_cell.length_a   1.000
_cell.length_b   1.000
_cell.length_c   1.000
_cell.angle_alpha   90.00
_cell.angle_beta   90.00
_cell.angle_gamma   90.00
#
_symmetry.space_group_name_H-M   'P 1'
#
loop_
_entity.id
_entity.type
_entity.pdbx_description
1 polymer ?
#
loop_
_entity_poly.entity_id
_entity_poly.type
_entity_poly.pdbx_seq_one_letter_code
_entity_poly.pdbx_strand_id
1 'polypeptide(L)'
;MIFTPGPVEVSPGVLQASMKHMNHRSQEFRDIMQSSLRALRDISSSKRVSLTTGSGTLGVEMLIWSVLSRKEKVIATTYGEFGDRMIESLERRGCIVYRIGKDENEIIHPEEVSELASNSGATSIFLVHNETGNGTQVANLKEVAEAAKKSGMKVLVDSVSGFAALPIELDTWGIDAIATCGHKGIASVTGIGVNIIADRLDSSLTKEDTPAYLDLEKSLHFMERDETPFTPSTGAFSALSEALNELVNEGIKARIDRTSGFADMMIKRLLEEGYSISGNGDTRSKSVLNILTRKKSTDVSNNLRNRGFIVGNGLGKFKERAIRIGLMGSIKKEDIENLLDEFLKIDQK
;
A
#
# COMPACT_ATOMS: atom_id res chain seq x y z
N MET A 1 7.28 6.98 19.48
CA MET A 1 6.52 7.31 18.27
C MET A 1 6.98 6.41 17.12
N ILE A 2 6.07 5.93 16.27
CA ILE A 2 6.35 4.94 15.23
C ILE A 2 6.48 5.63 13.86
N PHE A 3 7.66 5.53 13.27
CA PHE A 3 8.00 6.00 11.92
C PHE A 3 8.40 4.86 10.99
N THR A 4 7.93 3.65 11.28
CA THR A 4 8.15 2.54 10.34
C THR A 4 7.31 2.72 9.08
N PRO A 5 7.71 2.14 7.95
CA PRO A 5 6.88 2.12 6.72
C PRO A 5 5.53 1.40 6.86
N GLY A 6 5.27 0.82 8.01
CA GLY A 6 4.04 0.12 8.41
C GLY A 6 4.34 -1.12 9.24
N PRO A 7 3.55 -1.35 10.31
CA PRO A 7 2.44 -0.50 10.78
C PRO A 7 2.89 0.92 11.10
N VAL A 8 2.00 1.88 10.88
CA VAL A 8 2.27 3.31 11.12
C VAL A 8 1.77 3.76 12.49
N GLU A 9 2.16 4.96 12.92
CA GLU A 9 1.60 5.60 14.13
C GLU A 9 0.09 5.84 13.93
N VAL A 10 -0.70 5.52 14.92
CA VAL A 10 -2.16 5.70 14.90
C VAL A 10 -2.60 6.66 15.99
N SER A 11 -3.76 7.29 15.81
CA SER A 11 -4.31 8.21 16.81
C SER A 11 -4.77 7.49 18.08
N PRO A 12 -4.88 8.20 19.21
CA PRO A 12 -5.50 7.65 20.42
C PRO A 12 -6.93 7.16 20.20
N GLY A 13 -7.71 7.84 19.34
CA GLY A 13 -9.07 7.43 18.97
C GLY A 13 -9.10 6.08 18.28
N VAL A 14 -8.21 5.85 17.33
CA VAL A 14 -8.06 4.56 16.62
C VAL A 14 -7.62 3.46 17.58
N LEU A 15 -6.67 3.73 18.50
CA LEU A 15 -6.28 2.75 19.52
C LEU A 15 -7.43 2.40 20.45
N GLN A 16 -8.18 3.39 20.92
CA GLN A 16 -9.36 3.16 21.76
C GLN A 16 -10.43 2.34 21.02
N ALA A 17 -10.69 2.65 19.75
CA ALA A 17 -11.63 1.91 18.92
C ALA A 17 -11.21 0.44 18.74
N SER A 18 -9.91 0.16 18.67
CA SER A 18 -9.39 -1.21 18.53
C SER A 18 -9.68 -2.14 19.71
N MET A 19 -9.97 -1.58 20.89
CA MET A 19 -10.32 -2.35 22.10
C MET A 19 -11.78 -2.78 22.15
N LYS A 20 -12.63 -2.34 21.21
CA LYS A 20 -14.03 -2.73 21.16
C LYS A 20 -14.16 -4.21 20.82
N HIS A 21 -14.90 -4.92 21.66
CA HIS A 21 -15.24 -6.34 21.46
C HIS A 21 -16.76 -6.48 21.35
N MET A 22 -17.22 -7.05 20.23
CA MET A 22 -18.64 -7.19 19.94
C MET A 22 -18.95 -8.43 19.12
N ASN A 23 -20.21 -8.82 19.10
CA ASN A 23 -20.67 -9.89 18.22
C ASN A 23 -20.68 -9.38 16.77
N HIS A 24 -19.99 -10.08 15.86
CA HIS A 24 -19.88 -9.72 14.44
C HIS A 24 -21.21 -9.84 13.65
N ARG A 25 -22.29 -10.30 14.26
CA ARG A 25 -23.66 -10.30 13.70
C ARG A 25 -24.58 -9.30 14.39
N SER A 26 -24.05 -8.46 15.29
CA SER A 26 -24.81 -7.40 15.94
C SER A 26 -25.08 -6.23 14.99
N GLN A 27 -26.06 -5.42 15.31
CA GLN A 27 -26.32 -4.17 14.58
C GLN A 27 -25.15 -3.20 14.71
N GLU A 28 -24.53 -3.12 15.88
CA GLU A 28 -23.35 -2.29 16.12
C GLU A 28 -22.20 -2.63 15.13
N PHE A 29 -21.95 -3.91 14.86
CA PHE A 29 -20.92 -4.30 13.89
C PHE A 29 -21.32 -3.94 12.45
N ARG A 30 -22.60 -4.11 12.08
CA ARG A 30 -23.10 -3.68 10.76
C ARG A 30 -22.97 -2.17 10.55
N ASP A 31 -23.24 -1.37 11.58
CA ASP A 31 -23.09 0.09 11.50
C ASP A 31 -21.61 0.48 11.26
N ILE A 32 -20.66 -0.20 11.91
CA ILE A 32 -19.21 -0.05 11.70
C ILE A 32 -18.83 -0.43 10.25
N MET A 33 -19.34 -1.56 9.76
CA MET A 33 -19.10 -2.02 8.40
C MET A 33 -19.64 -1.03 7.37
N GLN A 34 -20.89 -0.61 7.54
CA GLN A 34 -21.55 0.36 6.66
C GLN A 34 -20.79 1.68 6.60
N SER A 35 -20.36 2.21 7.75
CA SER A 35 -19.56 3.44 7.83
C SER A 35 -18.23 3.27 7.08
N SER A 36 -17.52 2.17 7.33
CA SER A 36 -16.24 1.88 6.67
C SER A 36 -16.36 1.71 5.16
N LEU A 37 -17.37 0.96 4.70
CA LEU A 37 -17.61 0.74 3.29
C LEU A 37 -18.01 2.04 2.58
N ARG A 38 -18.85 2.88 3.20
CA ARG A 38 -19.25 4.18 2.67
C ARG A 38 -18.01 5.06 2.48
N ALA A 39 -17.20 5.23 3.53
CA ALA A 39 -15.99 6.05 3.47
C ALA A 39 -15.02 5.59 2.35
N LEU A 40 -14.77 4.29 2.23
CA LEU A 40 -13.89 3.75 1.19
C LEU A 40 -14.48 3.91 -0.22
N ARG A 41 -15.78 3.73 -0.38
CA ARG A 41 -16.49 3.94 -1.66
C ARG A 41 -16.40 5.41 -2.10
N ASP A 42 -16.60 6.34 -1.16
CA ASP A 42 -16.52 7.78 -1.44
C ASP A 42 -15.07 8.19 -1.80
N ILE A 43 -14.07 7.72 -1.05
CA ILE A 43 -12.66 8.02 -1.29
C ILE A 43 -12.18 7.44 -2.63
N SER A 44 -12.59 6.24 -3.00
CA SER A 44 -12.12 5.53 -4.19
C SER A 44 -13.00 5.69 -5.42
N SER A 45 -14.16 6.32 -5.27
CA SER A 45 -15.22 6.40 -6.29
C SER A 45 -15.68 5.03 -6.81
N SER A 46 -15.52 3.97 -6.01
CA SER A 46 -15.92 2.59 -6.35
C SER A 46 -17.07 2.12 -5.48
N LYS A 47 -18.02 1.39 -6.07
CA LYS A 47 -19.11 0.74 -5.33
C LYS A 47 -18.71 -0.61 -4.73
N ARG A 48 -17.66 -1.25 -5.27
CA ARG A 48 -17.25 -2.62 -4.96
C ARG A 48 -15.99 -2.62 -4.10
N VAL A 49 -16.16 -2.68 -2.78
CA VAL A 49 -15.07 -2.71 -1.78
C VAL A 49 -15.21 -3.97 -0.95
N SER A 50 -14.11 -4.72 -0.78
CA SER A 50 -14.01 -5.88 0.09
C SER A 50 -13.09 -5.58 1.27
N LEU A 51 -13.54 -5.96 2.47
CA LEU A 51 -12.80 -5.86 3.73
C LEU A 51 -12.60 -7.27 4.31
N THR A 52 -11.36 -7.66 4.53
CA THR A 52 -11.03 -9.01 5.01
C THR A 52 -10.05 -8.94 6.17
N THR A 53 -10.30 -9.75 7.23
CA THR A 53 -9.34 -9.86 8.32
C THR A 53 -8.00 -10.40 7.80
N GLY A 54 -6.95 -9.59 7.89
CA GLY A 54 -5.61 -9.93 7.40
C GLY A 54 -4.74 -8.69 7.18
N SER A 55 -3.62 -8.88 6.53
CA SER A 55 -2.72 -7.79 6.15
C SER A 55 -2.96 -7.32 4.72
N GLY A 56 -2.21 -6.31 4.26
CA GLY A 56 -2.21 -5.90 2.85
C GLY A 56 -1.80 -7.04 1.90
N THR A 57 -0.91 -7.92 2.35
CA THR A 57 -0.53 -9.13 1.60
C THR A 57 -1.74 -10.01 1.29
N LEU A 58 -2.68 -10.14 2.24
CA LEU A 58 -3.93 -10.87 1.98
C LEU A 58 -4.76 -10.21 0.87
N GLY A 59 -4.82 -8.88 0.83
CA GLY A 59 -5.49 -8.16 -0.26
C GLY A 59 -4.86 -8.45 -1.62
N VAL A 60 -3.53 -8.44 -1.71
CA VAL A 60 -2.79 -8.82 -2.93
C VAL A 60 -3.06 -10.26 -3.33
N GLU A 61 -2.96 -11.21 -2.39
CA GLU A 61 -3.26 -12.62 -2.63
C GLU A 61 -4.71 -12.84 -3.09
N MET A 62 -5.66 -12.12 -2.49
CA MET A 62 -7.07 -12.21 -2.89
C MET A 62 -7.29 -11.78 -4.34
N LEU A 63 -6.64 -10.69 -4.81
CA LEU A 63 -6.68 -10.30 -6.21
C LEU A 63 -6.05 -11.36 -7.11
N ILE A 64 -4.89 -11.89 -6.75
CA ILE A 64 -4.18 -12.90 -7.53
C ILE A 64 -5.05 -14.16 -7.69
N TRP A 65 -5.61 -14.67 -6.60
CA TRP A 65 -6.35 -15.92 -6.61
C TRP A 65 -7.75 -15.81 -7.21
N SER A 66 -8.43 -14.70 -7.01
CA SER A 66 -9.79 -14.50 -7.52
C SER A 66 -9.83 -13.98 -8.95
N VAL A 67 -8.96 -13.01 -9.30
CA VAL A 67 -9.05 -12.32 -10.59
C VAL A 67 -8.28 -13.03 -11.70
N LEU A 68 -7.16 -13.70 -11.36
CA LEU A 68 -6.28 -14.31 -12.34
C LEU A 68 -6.47 -15.82 -12.43
N SER A 69 -6.45 -16.35 -13.65
CA SER A 69 -6.55 -17.79 -13.91
C SER A 69 -5.18 -18.46 -13.95
N ARG A 70 -5.15 -19.79 -13.73
CA ARG A 70 -3.94 -20.58 -14.03
C ARG A 70 -3.54 -20.41 -15.49
N LYS A 71 -2.21 -20.34 -15.74
CA LYS A 71 -1.61 -20.12 -17.06
C LYS A 71 -1.96 -18.77 -17.70
N GLU A 72 -2.64 -17.87 -16.96
CA GLU A 72 -2.82 -16.51 -17.44
C GLU A 72 -1.46 -15.83 -17.59
N LYS A 73 -1.25 -15.13 -18.70
CA LYS A 73 -0.04 -14.38 -18.98
C LYS A 73 -0.15 -13.02 -18.35
N VAL A 74 0.72 -12.74 -17.40
CA VAL A 74 0.69 -11.53 -16.56
C VAL A 74 2.00 -10.79 -16.66
N ILE A 75 1.97 -9.50 -16.98
CA ILE A 75 3.11 -8.59 -16.78
C ILE A 75 3.13 -8.19 -15.31
N ALA A 76 4.29 -8.27 -14.67
CA ALA A 76 4.45 -7.88 -13.28
C ALA A 76 5.64 -6.94 -13.12
N THR A 77 5.41 -5.81 -12.42
CA THR A 77 6.48 -4.82 -12.18
C THR A 77 7.09 -5.01 -10.80
N THR A 78 8.39 -4.75 -10.68
CA THR A 78 9.10 -4.80 -9.42
C THR A 78 10.23 -3.79 -9.36
N TYR A 79 10.38 -3.19 -8.18
CA TYR A 79 11.54 -2.42 -7.77
C TYR A 79 12.31 -3.09 -6.62
N GLY A 80 11.80 -4.24 -6.10
CA GLY A 80 12.43 -4.94 -4.98
C GLY A 80 11.52 -5.92 -4.25
N GLU A 81 11.70 -6.01 -2.95
CA GLU A 81 11.16 -7.06 -2.06
C GLU A 81 9.64 -7.30 -2.18
N PHE A 82 8.83 -6.24 -2.28
CA PHE A 82 7.37 -6.40 -2.32
C PHE A 82 6.90 -6.77 -3.72
N GLY A 83 7.52 -6.19 -4.77
CA GLY A 83 7.27 -6.61 -6.14
C GLY A 83 7.71 -8.05 -6.40
N ASP A 84 8.86 -8.47 -5.89
CA ASP A 84 9.36 -9.84 -6.03
C ASP A 84 8.45 -10.83 -5.28
N ARG A 85 7.93 -10.47 -4.10
CA ARG A 85 6.94 -11.29 -3.37
C ARG A 85 5.63 -11.43 -4.14
N MET A 86 5.16 -10.35 -4.77
CA MET A 86 3.98 -10.40 -5.63
C MET A 86 4.21 -11.33 -6.83
N ILE A 87 5.37 -11.26 -7.45
CA ILE A 87 5.76 -12.17 -8.56
C ILE A 87 5.76 -13.63 -8.09
N GLU A 88 6.37 -13.91 -6.93
CA GLU A 88 6.35 -15.26 -6.34
C GLU A 88 4.91 -15.77 -6.14
N SER A 89 4.01 -14.90 -5.67
CA SER A 89 2.58 -15.26 -5.49
C SER A 89 1.88 -15.53 -6.82
N LEU A 90 2.17 -14.76 -7.88
CA LEU A 90 1.67 -15.00 -9.23
C LEU A 90 2.15 -16.34 -9.79
N GLU A 91 3.42 -16.67 -9.60
CA GLU A 91 4.00 -17.95 -10.01
C GLU A 91 3.37 -19.12 -9.24
N ARG A 92 3.17 -18.99 -7.93
CA ARG A 92 2.47 -19.98 -7.09
C ARG A 92 1.01 -20.17 -7.51
N ARG A 93 0.35 -19.11 -7.98
CA ARG A 93 -0.98 -19.19 -8.59
C ARG A 93 -0.96 -20.02 -9.88
N GLY A 94 0.20 -20.13 -10.51
CA GLY A 94 0.41 -20.81 -11.79
C GLY A 94 0.22 -19.89 -12.97
N CYS A 95 0.39 -18.60 -12.82
CA CYS A 95 0.45 -17.62 -13.90
C CYS A 95 1.78 -17.75 -14.69
N ILE A 96 1.78 -17.30 -15.94
CA ILE A 96 3.00 -17.14 -16.76
C ILE A 96 3.41 -15.67 -16.62
N VAL A 97 4.48 -15.41 -15.85
CA VAL A 97 4.87 -14.05 -15.48
C VAL A 97 5.92 -13.49 -16.42
N TYR A 98 5.67 -12.30 -16.94
CA TYR A 98 6.62 -11.47 -17.69
C TYR A 98 7.03 -10.30 -16.80
N ARG A 99 8.29 -10.30 -16.38
CA ARG A 99 8.80 -9.34 -15.38
C ARG A 99 9.31 -8.06 -16.03
N ILE A 100 8.90 -6.90 -15.51
CA ILE A 100 9.55 -5.60 -15.70
C ILE A 100 10.21 -5.24 -14.38
N GLY A 101 11.52 -5.53 -14.27
CA GLY A 101 12.33 -5.18 -13.10
C GLY A 101 13.10 -3.89 -13.35
N LYS A 102 13.08 -2.98 -12.39
CA LYS A 102 13.81 -1.70 -12.44
C LYS A 102 14.63 -1.49 -11.18
N ASP A 103 15.74 -0.79 -11.31
CA ASP A 103 16.46 -0.24 -10.19
C ASP A 103 15.76 1.02 -9.66
N GLU A 104 16.12 1.43 -8.46
CA GLU A 104 15.45 2.54 -7.75
C GLU A 104 15.51 3.91 -8.45
N ASN A 105 16.37 4.08 -9.44
CA ASN A 105 16.52 5.33 -10.21
C ASN A 105 15.90 5.29 -11.61
N GLU A 106 15.28 4.16 -11.98
CA GLU A 106 14.72 3.94 -13.31
C GLU A 106 13.20 4.00 -13.27
N ILE A 107 12.58 4.66 -14.23
CA ILE A 107 11.12 4.67 -14.40
C ILE A 107 10.66 3.48 -15.23
N ILE A 108 9.41 3.09 -15.06
CA ILE A 108 8.73 2.16 -15.97
C ILE A 108 8.16 2.99 -17.11
N HIS A 109 8.61 2.74 -18.35
CA HIS A 109 8.09 3.44 -19.51
C HIS A 109 6.79 2.80 -20.01
N PRO A 110 5.74 3.58 -20.33
CA PRO A 110 4.49 3.07 -20.91
C PRO A 110 4.70 2.24 -22.19
N GLU A 111 5.71 2.62 -22.98
CA GLU A 111 6.09 1.96 -24.24
C GLU A 111 6.60 0.53 -23.98
N GLU A 112 7.40 0.31 -22.94
CA GLU A 112 7.89 -1.03 -22.54
C GLU A 112 6.72 -1.96 -22.20
N VAL A 113 5.70 -1.42 -21.53
CA VAL A 113 4.49 -2.18 -21.18
C VAL A 113 3.71 -2.58 -22.43
N SER A 114 3.52 -1.65 -23.37
CA SER A 114 2.82 -1.90 -24.62
C SER A 114 3.55 -2.89 -25.52
N GLU A 115 4.87 -2.76 -25.63
CA GLU A 115 5.72 -3.66 -26.40
C GLU A 115 5.72 -5.07 -25.80
N LEU A 116 5.89 -5.18 -24.46
CA LEU A 116 5.88 -6.47 -23.79
C LEU A 116 4.50 -7.14 -23.88
N ALA A 117 3.41 -6.37 -23.79
CA ALA A 117 2.05 -6.89 -23.98
C ALA A 117 1.86 -7.49 -25.38
N SER A 118 2.30 -6.77 -26.41
CA SER A 118 2.21 -7.21 -27.81
C SER A 118 3.03 -8.49 -28.06
N ASN A 119 4.26 -8.55 -27.54
CA ASN A 119 5.19 -9.66 -27.76
C ASN A 119 4.84 -10.91 -26.95
N SER A 120 4.30 -10.74 -25.74
CA SER A 120 3.96 -11.86 -24.86
C SER A 120 2.53 -12.38 -25.04
N GLY A 121 1.62 -11.52 -25.49
CA GLY A 121 0.18 -11.77 -25.47
C GLY A 121 -0.36 -11.79 -24.02
N ALA A 122 0.22 -10.98 -23.12
CA ALA A 122 -0.25 -10.83 -21.74
C ALA A 122 -1.65 -10.20 -21.73
N THR A 123 -2.51 -10.73 -20.87
CA THR A 123 -3.90 -10.27 -20.69
C THR A 123 -4.13 -9.48 -19.42
N SER A 124 -3.12 -9.43 -18.56
CA SER A 124 -3.16 -8.69 -17.31
C SER A 124 -1.81 -8.09 -16.97
N ILE A 125 -1.82 -6.99 -16.23
CA ILE A 125 -0.63 -6.42 -15.58
C ILE A 125 -0.91 -6.27 -14.10
N PHE A 126 0.10 -6.57 -13.25
CA PHE A 126 0.08 -6.28 -11.82
C PHE A 126 1.23 -5.34 -11.47
N LEU A 127 0.86 -4.14 -11.04
CA LEU A 127 1.77 -3.03 -10.75
C LEU A 127 1.95 -2.88 -9.24
N VAL A 128 3.17 -2.69 -8.77
CA VAL A 128 3.44 -2.22 -7.40
C VAL A 128 3.56 -0.71 -7.43
N HIS A 129 2.58 0.00 -6.87
CA HIS A 129 2.52 1.46 -6.85
C HIS A 129 3.68 2.08 -6.06
N ASN A 130 4.00 1.48 -4.91
CA ASN A 130 5.04 1.96 -4.01
C ASN A 130 5.82 0.81 -3.38
N GLU A 131 7.10 0.71 -3.73
CA GLU A 131 8.02 -0.29 -3.17
C GLU A 131 8.53 0.16 -1.79
N THR A 132 7.93 -0.39 -0.77
CA THR A 132 8.24 -0.05 0.63
C THR A 132 9.64 -0.50 1.05
N GLY A 133 10.21 -1.49 0.35
CA GLY A 133 11.52 -2.07 0.65
C GLY A 133 12.66 -1.10 0.47
N ASN A 134 12.60 -0.27 -0.55
CA ASN A 134 13.66 0.67 -0.91
C ASN A 134 13.21 2.13 -1.05
N GLY A 135 11.94 2.43 -0.80
CA GLY A 135 11.42 3.80 -0.89
C GLY A 135 11.27 4.32 -2.33
N THR A 136 10.88 3.45 -3.26
CA THR A 136 10.63 3.79 -4.67
C THR A 136 9.13 3.75 -4.98
N GLN A 137 8.66 4.65 -5.80
CA GLN A 137 7.27 4.67 -6.30
C GLN A 137 7.22 4.68 -7.83
N VAL A 138 6.14 4.20 -8.40
CA VAL A 138 5.79 4.40 -9.81
C VAL A 138 5.07 5.74 -9.93
N ALA A 139 5.83 6.84 -10.10
CA ALA A 139 5.26 8.19 -10.11
C ALA A 139 4.37 8.45 -11.34
N ASN A 140 4.64 7.76 -12.44
CA ASN A 140 3.87 7.78 -13.69
C ASN A 140 2.87 6.61 -13.77
N LEU A 141 2.29 6.19 -12.63
CA LEU A 141 1.35 5.06 -12.57
C LEU A 141 0.14 5.24 -13.52
N LYS A 142 -0.33 6.46 -13.67
CA LYS A 142 -1.43 6.80 -14.58
C LYS A 142 -1.08 6.42 -16.02
N GLU A 143 0.04 6.90 -16.53
CA GLU A 143 0.49 6.70 -17.90
C GLU A 143 0.76 5.21 -18.17
N VAL A 144 1.34 4.50 -17.21
CA VAL A 144 1.61 3.06 -17.27
C VAL A 144 0.28 2.27 -17.29
N ALA A 145 -0.67 2.62 -16.43
CA ALA A 145 -1.99 1.98 -16.39
C ALA A 145 -2.79 2.23 -17.67
N GLU A 146 -2.77 3.46 -18.20
CA GLU A 146 -3.42 3.81 -19.47
C GLU A 146 -2.83 3.03 -20.65
N ALA A 147 -1.50 2.88 -20.72
CA ALA A 147 -0.83 2.08 -21.76
C ALA A 147 -1.23 0.60 -21.68
N ALA A 148 -1.26 0.06 -20.48
CA ALA A 148 -1.73 -1.31 -20.23
C ALA A 148 -3.19 -1.49 -20.67
N LYS A 149 -4.04 -0.52 -20.33
CA LYS A 149 -5.47 -0.56 -20.72
C LYS A 149 -5.68 -0.46 -22.22
N LYS A 150 -4.93 0.41 -22.91
CA LYS A 150 -4.92 0.52 -24.38
C LYS A 150 -4.47 -0.78 -25.04
N SER A 151 -3.61 -1.55 -24.40
CA SER A 151 -3.17 -2.88 -24.84
C SER A 151 -4.17 -4.00 -24.50
N GLY A 152 -5.37 -3.67 -23.99
CA GLY A 152 -6.44 -4.62 -23.66
C GLY A 152 -6.24 -5.41 -22.37
N MET A 153 -5.28 -5.07 -21.55
CA MET A 153 -4.99 -5.78 -20.31
C MET A 153 -5.92 -5.40 -19.16
N LYS A 154 -6.15 -6.35 -18.24
CA LYS A 154 -6.61 -6.05 -16.88
C LYS A 154 -5.48 -5.37 -16.11
N VAL A 155 -5.78 -4.28 -15.39
CA VAL A 155 -4.81 -3.50 -14.61
C VAL A 155 -5.08 -3.69 -13.12
N LEU A 156 -4.20 -4.44 -12.45
CA LEU A 156 -4.24 -4.68 -11.01
C LEU A 156 -3.10 -3.90 -10.34
N VAL A 157 -3.37 -3.31 -9.18
CA VAL A 157 -2.38 -2.48 -8.47
C VAL A 157 -2.27 -2.90 -7.01
N ASP A 158 -1.06 -3.25 -6.58
CA ASP A 158 -0.67 -3.24 -5.17
C ASP A 158 -0.38 -1.80 -4.75
N SER A 159 -1.33 -1.20 -4.08
CA SER A 159 -1.20 0.12 -3.46
C SER A 159 -1.24 0.04 -1.92
N VAL A 160 -0.70 -1.05 -1.37
CA VAL A 160 -0.67 -1.29 0.09
C VAL A 160 -0.01 -0.14 0.84
N SER A 161 1.07 0.43 0.33
CA SER A 161 1.73 1.60 0.92
C SER A 161 1.57 2.89 0.11
N GLY A 162 0.75 2.86 -0.95
CA GLY A 162 0.43 4.02 -1.78
C GLY A 162 -0.95 4.62 -1.48
N PHE A 163 -1.98 3.78 -1.31
CA PHE A 163 -3.35 4.25 -1.09
C PHE A 163 -3.44 5.18 0.13
N ALA A 164 -4.15 6.30 -0.03
CA ALA A 164 -4.26 7.39 0.95
C ALA A 164 -2.94 8.08 1.35
N ALA A 165 -1.83 7.79 0.66
CA ALA A 165 -0.53 8.42 0.86
C ALA A 165 0.05 9.01 -0.43
N LEU A 166 -0.31 8.43 -1.57
CA LEU A 166 0.08 8.85 -2.92
C LEU A 166 -1.16 8.98 -3.80
N PRO A 167 -1.14 9.80 -4.86
CA PRO A 167 -2.26 9.90 -5.79
C PRO A 167 -2.54 8.57 -6.47
N ILE A 168 -3.81 8.16 -6.48
CA ILE A 168 -4.30 7.01 -7.26
C ILE A 168 -5.79 7.18 -7.51
N GLU A 169 -6.21 6.99 -8.76
CA GLU A 169 -7.60 7.08 -9.17
C GLU A 169 -8.01 5.83 -9.95
N LEU A 170 -8.97 5.08 -9.41
CA LEU A 170 -9.37 3.78 -9.97
C LEU A 170 -9.89 3.91 -11.40
N ASP A 171 -10.92 4.73 -11.60
CA ASP A 171 -11.65 4.77 -12.87
C ASP A 171 -10.95 5.59 -13.94
N THR A 172 -10.50 6.78 -13.58
CA THR A 172 -9.90 7.73 -14.53
C THR A 172 -8.55 7.25 -15.07
N TRP A 173 -7.81 6.43 -14.29
CA TRP A 173 -6.54 5.84 -14.74
C TRP A 173 -6.69 4.46 -15.36
N GLY A 174 -7.92 3.95 -15.48
CA GLY A 174 -8.19 2.64 -16.07
C GLY A 174 -7.77 1.45 -15.21
N ILE A 175 -7.59 1.64 -13.90
CA ILE A 175 -7.24 0.57 -12.96
C ILE A 175 -8.49 -0.28 -12.69
N ASP A 176 -8.38 -1.60 -12.79
CA ASP A 176 -9.49 -2.53 -12.59
C ASP A 176 -9.63 -3.01 -11.15
N ALA A 177 -8.52 -3.11 -10.42
CA ALA A 177 -8.55 -3.41 -8.98
C ALA A 177 -7.32 -2.89 -8.24
N ILE A 178 -7.53 -2.49 -6.98
CA ILE A 178 -6.50 -2.02 -6.05
C ILE A 178 -6.51 -2.90 -4.81
N ALA A 179 -5.35 -3.43 -4.41
CA ALA A 179 -5.13 -4.01 -3.08
C ALA A 179 -4.47 -2.99 -2.15
N THR A 180 -5.02 -2.83 -0.94
CA THR A 180 -4.46 -1.97 0.10
C THR A 180 -4.76 -2.51 1.49
N CYS A 181 -4.56 -1.72 2.55
CA CYS A 181 -4.81 -2.13 3.93
C CYS A 181 -5.03 -0.97 4.89
N GLY A 182 -5.56 -1.27 6.08
CA GLY A 182 -5.80 -0.26 7.11
C GLY A 182 -4.53 0.37 7.71
N HIS A 183 -3.47 -0.41 7.91
CA HIS A 183 -2.31 -0.05 8.74
C HIS A 183 -1.18 0.70 8.00
N LYS A 184 -1.51 1.39 6.91
CA LYS A 184 -0.61 2.23 6.10
C LYS A 184 -1.21 3.63 5.94
N GLY A 185 -1.46 4.13 4.74
CA GLY A 185 -1.98 5.48 4.50
C GLY A 185 -3.32 5.79 5.17
N ILE A 186 -4.17 4.79 5.41
CA ILE A 186 -5.44 4.94 6.16
C ILE A 186 -5.17 5.21 7.65
N ALA A 187 -4.03 4.78 8.19
CA ALA A 187 -3.61 4.98 9.58
C ALA A 187 -4.46 4.25 10.62
N SER A 188 -4.88 3.01 10.33
CA SER A 188 -5.51 2.09 11.28
C SER A 188 -4.51 1.11 11.89
N VAL A 189 -4.95 0.32 12.86
CA VAL A 189 -4.18 -0.82 13.37
C VAL A 189 -4.06 -1.92 12.30
N THR A 190 -3.10 -2.82 12.49
CA THR A 190 -2.96 -4.01 11.62
C THR A 190 -4.14 -4.94 11.80
N GLY A 191 -4.60 -5.54 10.70
CA GLY A 191 -5.60 -6.61 10.79
C GLY A 191 -6.66 -6.59 9.69
N ILE A 192 -6.68 -5.58 8.81
CA ILE A 192 -7.65 -5.50 7.69
C ILE A 192 -6.93 -5.28 6.38
N GLY A 193 -7.12 -6.23 5.44
CA GLY A 193 -6.85 -6.08 4.02
C GLY A 193 -8.07 -5.48 3.32
N VAL A 194 -7.82 -4.66 2.30
CA VAL A 194 -8.85 -3.94 1.55
C VAL A 194 -8.63 -4.17 0.06
N ASN A 195 -9.69 -4.55 -0.64
CA ASN A 195 -9.70 -4.58 -2.10
C ASN A 195 -10.77 -3.63 -2.64
N ILE A 196 -10.40 -2.81 -3.60
CA ILE A 196 -11.25 -1.83 -4.28
C ILE A 196 -11.34 -2.25 -5.74
N ILE A 197 -12.54 -2.48 -6.26
CA ILE A 197 -12.78 -3.12 -7.54
C ILE A 197 -13.58 -2.19 -8.44
N ALA A 198 -13.10 -1.93 -9.65
CA ALA A 198 -13.85 -1.14 -10.63
C ALA A 198 -15.12 -1.87 -11.08
N ASP A 199 -16.18 -1.11 -11.32
CA ASP A 199 -17.48 -1.67 -11.77
C ASP A 199 -17.36 -2.39 -13.12
N ARG A 200 -16.37 -2.00 -13.96
CA ARG A 200 -16.08 -2.61 -15.26
C ARG A 200 -15.38 -3.97 -15.21
N LEU A 201 -14.79 -4.34 -14.06
CA LEU A 201 -14.19 -5.67 -13.92
C LEU A 201 -15.29 -6.72 -13.85
N ASP A 202 -15.13 -7.82 -14.59
CA ASP A 202 -16.12 -8.89 -14.71
C ASP A 202 -16.70 -9.29 -13.35
N SER A 203 -18.01 -9.58 -13.33
CA SER A 203 -18.72 -10.03 -12.13
C SER A 203 -18.29 -11.44 -11.68
N SER A 204 -17.82 -12.28 -12.59
CA SER A 204 -17.31 -13.63 -12.27
C SER A 204 -15.84 -13.56 -11.85
N LEU A 205 -15.58 -13.03 -10.65
CA LEU A 205 -14.23 -12.82 -10.16
C LEU A 205 -13.59 -14.09 -9.61
N THR A 206 -14.36 -14.95 -8.93
CA THR A 206 -13.80 -16.11 -8.26
C THR A 206 -13.58 -17.27 -9.22
N LYS A 207 -12.42 -17.90 -9.16
CA LYS A 207 -12.07 -19.09 -9.94
C LYS A 207 -12.34 -20.36 -9.13
N GLU A 208 -12.61 -21.47 -9.81
CA GLU A 208 -12.97 -22.75 -9.15
C GLU A 208 -11.95 -23.24 -8.11
N ASP A 209 -10.66 -22.95 -8.34
CA ASP A 209 -9.57 -23.35 -7.45
C ASP A 209 -9.16 -22.26 -6.46
N THR A 210 -9.96 -21.20 -6.30
CA THR A 210 -9.72 -20.14 -5.34
C THR A 210 -9.96 -20.67 -3.91
N PRO A 211 -8.98 -20.53 -2.99
CA PRO A 211 -9.20 -20.84 -1.58
C PRO A 211 -10.36 -20.03 -1.01
N ALA A 212 -11.23 -20.67 -0.22
CA ALA A 212 -12.47 -20.07 0.29
C ALA A 212 -12.26 -18.74 1.03
N TYR A 213 -11.12 -18.55 1.69
CA TYR A 213 -10.80 -17.31 2.40
C TYR A 213 -10.36 -16.17 1.48
N LEU A 214 -9.92 -16.49 0.26
CA LEU A 214 -9.48 -15.55 -0.79
C LEU A 214 -10.58 -15.30 -1.83
N ASP A 215 -11.78 -15.81 -1.62
CA ASP A 215 -12.92 -15.65 -2.51
C ASP A 215 -13.45 -14.21 -2.47
N LEU A 216 -13.03 -13.41 -3.43
CA LEU A 216 -13.36 -11.99 -3.54
C LEU A 216 -14.85 -11.77 -3.84
N GLU A 217 -15.45 -12.62 -4.69
CA GLU A 217 -16.87 -12.52 -5.05
C GLU A 217 -17.76 -12.79 -3.83
N LYS A 218 -17.44 -13.85 -3.10
CA LYS A 218 -18.10 -14.13 -1.82
C LYS A 218 -17.93 -12.98 -0.82
N SER A 219 -16.73 -12.43 -0.72
CA SER A 219 -16.49 -11.29 0.17
C SER A 219 -17.34 -10.08 -0.23
N LEU A 220 -17.36 -9.70 -1.51
CA LEU A 220 -18.18 -8.60 -2.02
C LEU A 220 -19.67 -8.80 -1.74
N HIS A 221 -20.18 -10.02 -1.95
CA HIS A 221 -21.57 -10.34 -1.68
C HIS A 221 -21.96 -10.16 -0.19
N PHE A 222 -21.03 -10.48 0.73
CA PHE A 222 -21.27 -10.23 2.17
C PHE A 222 -21.21 -8.74 2.51
N MET A 223 -20.37 -7.95 1.81
CA MET A 223 -20.32 -6.48 2.00
C MET A 223 -21.61 -5.77 1.62
N GLU A 224 -22.43 -6.35 0.72
CA GLU A 224 -23.77 -5.82 0.39
C GLU A 224 -24.75 -5.86 1.57
N ARG A 225 -24.47 -6.70 2.57
CA ARG A 225 -25.27 -6.88 3.78
C ARG A 225 -24.58 -6.33 5.03
N ASP A 226 -23.50 -5.56 4.85
CA ASP A 226 -22.66 -5.05 5.93
C ASP A 226 -22.13 -6.16 6.85
N GLU A 227 -21.78 -7.30 6.27
CA GLU A 227 -21.29 -8.50 6.97
C GLU A 227 -19.99 -9.02 6.36
N THR A 228 -19.35 -9.95 7.07
CA THR A 228 -18.17 -10.69 6.60
C THR A 228 -18.49 -12.16 6.40
N PRO A 229 -17.87 -12.86 5.41
CA PRO A 229 -18.13 -14.29 5.18
C PRO A 229 -17.62 -15.19 6.30
N PHE A 230 -16.64 -14.74 7.06
CA PHE A 230 -16.01 -15.46 8.17
C PHE A 230 -15.94 -14.56 9.40
N THR A 231 -15.74 -15.14 10.58
CA THR A 231 -15.61 -14.37 11.83
C THR A 231 -14.44 -13.38 11.74
N PRO A 232 -14.69 -12.06 11.84
CA PRO A 232 -13.67 -11.04 11.67
C PRO A 232 -13.01 -10.66 12.99
N SER A 233 -11.90 -9.94 12.90
CA SER A 233 -11.30 -9.19 14.02
C SER A 233 -12.12 -7.92 14.29
N THR A 234 -13.15 -7.99 15.13
CA THR A 234 -14.10 -6.88 15.36
C THR A 234 -13.42 -5.61 15.85
N GLY A 235 -12.39 -5.72 16.72
CA GLY A 235 -11.60 -4.57 17.16
C GLY A 235 -10.82 -3.90 16.02
N ALA A 236 -10.25 -4.69 15.09
CA ALA A 236 -9.56 -4.12 13.93
C ALA A 236 -10.53 -3.41 12.95
N PHE A 237 -11.77 -3.92 12.81
CA PHE A 237 -12.80 -3.25 12.03
C PHE A 237 -13.26 -1.94 12.69
N SER A 238 -13.41 -1.92 14.02
CA SER A 238 -13.73 -0.70 14.76
C SER A 238 -12.64 0.36 14.60
N ALA A 239 -11.38 -0.05 14.69
CA ALA A 239 -10.24 0.83 14.47
C ALA A 239 -10.16 1.34 13.02
N LEU A 240 -10.49 0.49 12.03
CA LEU A 240 -10.55 0.90 10.64
C LEU A 240 -11.62 1.96 10.42
N SER A 241 -12.82 1.77 10.98
CA SER A 241 -13.92 2.74 10.88
C SER A 241 -13.53 4.10 11.47
N GLU A 242 -12.86 4.12 12.62
CA GLU A 242 -12.38 5.37 13.23
C GLU A 242 -11.31 6.04 12.38
N ALA A 243 -10.33 5.28 11.88
CA ALA A 243 -9.27 5.81 11.01
C ALA A 243 -9.83 6.37 9.69
N LEU A 244 -10.87 5.73 9.13
CA LEU A 244 -11.54 6.23 7.93
C LEU A 244 -12.35 7.50 8.23
N ASN A 245 -12.99 7.61 9.40
CA ASN A 245 -13.65 8.85 9.82
C ASN A 245 -12.64 10.01 9.93
N GLU A 246 -11.48 9.76 10.55
CA GLU A 246 -10.39 10.75 10.59
C GLU A 246 -9.90 11.14 9.18
N LEU A 247 -9.74 10.16 8.28
CA LEU A 247 -9.31 10.40 6.90
C LEU A 247 -10.35 11.21 6.11
N VAL A 248 -11.64 10.91 6.25
CA VAL A 248 -12.72 11.68 5.60
C VAL A 248 -12.74 13.11 6.12
N ASN A 249 -12.59 13.31 7.44
CA ASN A 249 -12.57 14.64 8.06
C ASN A 249 -11.35 15.47 7.63
N GLU A 250 -10.18 14.86 7.47
CA GLU A 250 -8.97 15.51 6.93
C GLU A 250 -9.11 15.78 5.42
N GLY A 251 -9.74 14.87 4.71
CA GLY A 251 -9.82 14.84 3.24
C GLY A 251 -8.63 14.12 2.60
N ILE A 252 -8.92 13.26 1.62
CA ILE A 252 -7.89 12.43 0.96
C ILE A 252 -6.78 13.27 0.31
N LYS A 253 -7.15 14.37 -0.35
CA LYS A 253 -6.16 15.27 -0.97
C LYS A 253 -5.26 15.91 0.08
N ALA A 254 -5.82 16.42 1.17
CA ALA A 254 -5.06 17.02 2.26
C ALA A 254 -4.10 16.01 2.92
N ARG A 255 -4.53 14.75 3.09
CA ARG A 255 -3.67 13.66 3.57
C ARG A 255 -2.49 13.40 2.65
N ILE A 256 -2.71 13.34 1.34
CA ILE A 256 -1.66 13.14 0.33
C ILE A 256 -0.70 14.33 0.31
N ASP A 257 -1.24 15.55 0.29
CA ASP A 257 -0.45 16.80 0.29
C ASP A 257 0.42 16.90 1.56
N ARG A 258 -0.12 16.55 2.73
CA ARG A 258 0.61 16.49 4.00
C ARG A 258 1.76 15.48 3.96
N THR A 259 1.48 14.28 3.46
CA THR A 259 2.48 13.21 3.34
C THR A 259 3.62 13.63 2.41
N SER A 260 3.28 14.20 1.25
CA SER A 260 4.27 14.75 0.30
C SER A 260 5.06 15.90 0.89
N GLY A 261 4.40 16.81 1.62
CA GLY A 261 5.09 17.94 2.29
C GLY A 261 6.10 17.48 3.33
N PHE A 262 5.80 16.43 4.09
CA PHE A 262 6.76 15.82 5.01
C PHE A 262 7.96 15.22 4.28
N ALA A 263 7.72 14.53 3.16
CA ALA A 263 8.79 13.98 2.34
C ALA A 263 9.69 15.09 1.79
N ASP A 264 9.10 16.13 1.21
CA ASP A 264 9.86 17.24 0.62
C ASP A 264 10.73 17.97 1.65
N MET A 265 10.17 18.21 2.84
CA MET A 265 10.91 18.83 3.94
C MET A 265 12.11 17.96 4.38
N MET A 266 11.90 16.66 4.58
CA MET A 266 12.97 15.74 4.95
C MET A 266 14.03 15.60 3.86
N ILE A 267 13.59 15.40 2.59
CA ILE A 267 14.49 15.26 1.45
C ILE A 267 15.40 16.48 1.34
N LYS A 268 14.82 17.70 1.39
CA LYS A 268 15.58 18.94 1.31
C LYS A 268 16.67 19.00 2.37
N ARG A 269 16.30 18.81 3.64
CA ARG A 269 17.25 18.90 4.77
C ARG A 269 18.31 17.81 4.70
N LEU A 270 17.96 16.58 4.34
CA LEU A 270 18.92 15.48 4.25
C LEU A 270 19.92 15.69 3.12
N LEU A 271 19.49 16.21 1.96
CA LEU A 271 20.39 16.53 0.85
C LEU A 271 21.34 17.69 1.19
N GLU A 272 20.85 18.74 1.89
CA GLU A 272 21.67 19.85 2.40
C GLU A 272 22.75 19.34 3.37
N GLU A 273 22.46 18.33 4.16
CA GLU A 273 23.40 17.70 5.10
C GLU A 273 24.28 16.61 4.42
N GLY A 274 24.16 16.43 3.11
CA GLY A 274 24.97 15.51 2.31
C GLY A 274 24.61 14.02 2.46
N TYR A 275 23.39 13.70 2.83
CA TYR A 275 22.89 12.32 2.84
C TYR A 275 22.41 11.89 1.46
N SER A 276 22.54 10.59 1.20
CA SER A 276 21.94 9.95 0.02
C SER A 276 20.61 9.28 0.39
N ILE A 277 19.62 9.45 -0.47
CA ILE A 277 18.27 8.87 -0.33
C ILE A 277 18.02 8.04 -1.59
N SER A 278 17.52 6.83 -1.42
CA SER A 278 17.16 5.93 -2.51
C SER A 278 16.14 6.57 -3.47
N GLY A 279 16.27 6.28 -4.75
CA GLY A 279 15.48 6.89 -5.81
C GLY A 279 15.94 8.30 -6.20
N ASN A 280 15.46 8.79 -7.31
CA ASN A 280 15.68 10.15 -7.81
C ASN A 280 14.37 10.98 -7.75
N GLY A 281 14.34 12.13 -8.43
CA GLY A 281 13.16 13.00 -8.44
C GLY A 281 11.89 12.33 -8.99
N ASP A 282 12.04 11.40 -9.92
CA ASP A 282 10.94 10.73 -10.63
C ASP A 282 10.51 9.41 -9.97
N THR A 283 11.35 8.82 -9.13
CA THR A 283 11.09 7.50 -8.56
C THR A 283 11.02 7.48 -7.04
N ARG A 284 11.54 8.51 -6.37
CA ARG A 284 11.58 8.55 -4.90
C ARG A 284 10.17 8.62 -4.31
N SER A 285 9.87 7.69 -3.42
CA SER A 285 8.59 7.64 -2.71
C SER A 285 8.36 8.89 -1.85
N LYS A 286 7.13 9.38 -1.84
CA LYS A 286 6.70 10.43 -0.92
C LYS A 286 6.09 9.86 0.38
N SER A 287 5.82 8.57 0.45
CA SER A 287 5.26 7.93 1.66
C SER A 287 6.29 7.23 2.53
N VAL A 288 7.45 6.85 1.95
CA VAL A 288 8.53 6.15 2.64
C VAL A 288 9.87 6.62 2.09
N LEU A 289 10.75 7.12 2.94
CA LEU A 289 12.13 7.44 2.57
C LEU A 289 13.08 6.34 3.02
N ASN A 290 13.96 5.89 2.13
CA ASN A 290 15.06 4.97 2.43
C ASN A 290 16.37 5.76 2.40
N ILE A 291 16.91 6.04 3.59
CA ILE A 291 18.03 6.97 3.82
C ILE A 291 19.29 6.16 4.09
N LEU A 292 20.34 6.36 3.28
CA LEU A 292 21.64 5.72 3.51
C LEU A 292 22.31 6.36 4.72
N THR A 293 22.70 5.54 5.69
CA THR A 293 23.33 5.98 6.94
C THR A 293 24.87 5.97 6.79
N ARG A 294 25.53 6.87 7.51
CA ARG A 294 27.00 6.94 7.58
C ARG A 294 27.54 5.86 8.53
N LYS A 295 26.80 5.57 9.59
CA LYS A 295 27.06 4.49 10.55
C LYS A 295 26.25 3.25 10.19
N LYS A 296 26.51 2.13 10.84
CA LYS A 296 25.69 0.92 10.67
C LYS A 296 24.22 1.22 11.00
N SER A 297 23.30 0.94 10.08
CA SER A 297 21.89 1.34 10.21
C SER A 297 21.20 0.72 11.43
N THR A 298 21.62 -0.47 11.86
CA THR A 298 21.12 -1.09 13.09
C THR A 298 21.49 -0.30 14.34
N ASP A 299 22.68 0.32 14.38
CA ASP A 299 23.09 1.14 15.51
C ASP A 299 22.32 2.46 15.52
N VAL A 300 22.14 3.07 14.34
CA VAL A 300 21.32 4.27 14.16
C VAL A 300 19.88 4.03 14.60
N SER A 301 19.25 2.95 14.14
CA SER A 301 17.86 2.62 14.48
C SER A 301 17.69 2.29 15.98
N ASN A 302 18.66 1.62 16.61
CA ASN A 302 18.65 1.35 18.04
C ASN A 302 18.80 2.63 18.86
N ASN A 303 19.70 3.54 18.47
CA ASN A 303 19.87 4.82 19.13
C ASN A 303 18.63 5.72 19.00
N LEU A 304 17.99 5.75 17.82
CA LEU A 304 16.71 6.43 17.64
C LEU A 304 15.61 5.83 18.53
N ARG A 305 15.54 4.50 18.62
CA ARG A 305 14.58 3.80 19.51
C ARG A 305 14.76 4.20 20.97
N ASN A 306 16.00 4.29 21.45
CA ASN A 306 16.31 4.72 22.82
C ASN A 306 15.88 6.18 23.10
N ARG A 307 15.65 6.97 22.04
CA ARG A 307 15.14 8.35 22.10
C ARG A 307 13.64 8.44 21.78
N GLY A 308 12.95 7.29 21.68
CA GLY A 308 11.51 7.21 21.48
C GLY A 308 11.06 7.19 20.01
N PHE A 309 11.98 7.07 19.03
CA PHE A 309 11.67 7.03 17.61
C PHE A 309 11.91 5.64 17.03
N ILE A 310 10.85 4.98 16.56
CA ILE A 310 10.92 3.64 15.97
C ILE A 310 10.90 3.77 14.46
N VAL A 311 12.01 3.47 13.79
CA VAL A 311 12.16 3.48 12.33
C VAL A 311 12.37 2.07 11.78
N GLY A 312 12.17 1.87 10.47
CA GLY A 312 12.46 0.60 9.80
C GLY A 312 13.94 0.47 9.45
N ASN A 313 14.47 -0.76 9.46
CA ASN A 313 15.79 -1.04 8.86
C ASN A 313 15.67 -1.23 7.35
N GLY A 314 16.75 -1.01 6.62
CA GLY A 314 16.85 -1.32 5.19
C GLY A 314 16.59 -2.79 4.89
N LEU A 315 16.13 -3.10 3.69
CA LEU A 315 15.91 -4.45 3.17
C LEU A 315 16.80 -4.73 1.95
N GLY A 316 16.93 -6.00 1.60
CA GLY A 316 17.70 -6.43 0.44
C GLY A 316 19.11 -5.83 0.43
N LYS A 317 19.51 -5.18 -0.68
CA LYS A 317 20.81 -4.53 -0.84
C LYS A 317 21.08 -3.36 0.12
N PHE A 318 20.04 -2.83 0.78
CA PHE A 318 20.12 -1.76 1.75
C PHE A 318 20.22 -2.23 3.21
N LYS A 319 20.18 -3.55 3.44
CA LYS A 319 20.35 -4.13 4.77
C LYS A 319 21.66 -3.63 5.41
N GLU A 320 21.59 -3.18 6.66
CA GLU A 320 22.70 -2.59 7.43
C GLU A 320 23.26 -1.25 6.92
N ARG A 321 22.77 -0.74 5.78
CA ARG A 321 23.27 0.48 5.13
C ARG A 321 22.26 1.63 5.11
N ALA A 322 21.00 1.35 5.37
CA ALA A 322 19.94 2.36 5.33
C ALA A 322 18.91 2.14 6.43
N ILE A 323 18.24 3.22 6.80
CA ILE A 323 16.99 3.20 7.57
C ILE A 323 15.84 3.62 6.68
N ARG A 324 14.63 3.11 6.99
CA ARG A 324 13.41 3.51 6.30
C ARG A 324 12.52 4.30 7.25
N ILE A 325 12.11 5.47 6.81
CA ILE A 325 11.21 6.35 7.54
C ILE A 325 9.87 6.42 6.81
N GLY A 326 8.81 5.94 7.46
CA GLY A 326 7.44 6.10 7.00
C GLY A 326 6.90 7.47 7.36
N LEU A 327 6.23 8.12 6.41
CA LEU A 327 5.68 9.47 6.54
C LEU A 327 4.15 9.47 6.57
N MET A 328 3.59 8.27 6.72
CA MET A 328 2.16 8.01 6.86
C MET A 328 1.76 7.94 8.35
N GLY A 329 0.47 7.98 8.61
CA GLY A 329 -0.05 7.80 9.97
C GLY A 329 -0.42 9.11 10.65
N SER A 330 -0.69 8.98 11.96
CA SER A 330 -1.05 10.11 12.83
C SER A 330 0.20 10.82 13.36
N ILE A 331 0.97 11.43 12.46
CA ILE A 331 2.20 12.18 12.74
C ILE A 331 2.02 13.65 12.36
N LYS A 332 2.73 14.52 13.06
CA LYS A 332 2.71 15.98 12.86
C LYS A 332 4.06 16.45 12.31
N LYS A 333 4.10 17.70 11.85
CA LYS A 333 5.33 18.31 11.34
C LYS A 333 6.43 18.35 12.40
N GLU A 334 6.08 18.70 13.63
CA GLU A 334 7.01 18.77 14.76
C GLU A 334 7.64 17.39 15.07
N ASP A 335 6.87 16.32 14.88
CA ASP A 335 7.37 14.96 15.10
C ASP A 335 8.44 14.58 14.08
N ILE A 336 8.24 15.00 12.81
CA ILE A 336 9.21 14.82 11.73
C ILE A 336 10.48 15.63 11.96
N GLU A 337 10.33 16.91 12.37
CA GLU A 337 11.46 17.79 12.67
C GLU A 337 12.30 17.22 13.83
N ASN A 338 11.66 16.78 14.91
CA ASN A 338 12.31 16.16 16.06
C ASN A 338 13.05 14.86 15.68
N LEU A 339 12.39 13.98 14.88
CA LEU A 339 13.04 12.76 14.39
C LEU A 339 14.30 13.10 13.56
N LEU A 340 14.19 14.07 12.66
CA LEU A 340 15.28 14.45 11.77
C LEU A 340 16.47 15.04 12.55
N ASP A 341 16.21 15.93 13.50
CA ASP A 341 17.25 16.50 14.36
C ASP A 341 17.97 15.41 15.18
N GLU A 342 17.24 14.45 15.74
CA GLU A 342 17.85 13.34 16.48
C GLU A 342 18.61 12.38 15.56
N PHE A 343 18.09 12.10 14.34
CA PHE A 343 18.81 11.30 13.35
C PHE A 343 20.14 11.95 12.98
N LEU A 344 20.15 13.25 12.66
CA LEU A 344 21.35 13.98 12.27
C LEU A 344 22.41 13.98 13.40
N LYS A 345 22.01 14.17 14.66
CA LYS A 345 22.91 14.07 15.84
C LYS A 345 23.52 12.68 15.98
N ILE A 346 22.75 11.62 15.75
CA ILE A 346 23.19 10.22 15.92
C ILE A 346 24.14 9.81 14.79
N ASP A 347 23.82 10.18 13.56
CA ASP A 347 24.52 9.71 12.35
C ASP A 347 25.57 10.70 11.82
N GLN A 348 25.98 11.68 12.64
CA GLN A 348 27.10 12.58 12.32
C GLN A 348 28.41 11.79 12.14
N LYS A 349 29.35 12.38 11.37
CA LYS A 349 30.67 11.81 11.07
C LYS A 349 31.50 11.55 12.31
#